data_36872a2edcf977bc6fa909804ba434a4
#
_entry.id   36872a2edcf977bc6fa909804ba434a4
#
_cell.length_a   1.000
_cell.length_b   1.000
_cell.length_c   1.000
_cell.angle_alpha   90.00
_cell.angle_beta   90.00
_cell.angle_gamma   90.00
#
_symmetry.space_group_name_H-M   'P 1'
#
loop_
_entity.id
_entity.type
_entity.pdbx_description
1 polymer ?
#
loop_
_entity_poly.entity_id
_entity_poly.type
_entity_poly.pdbx_seq_one_letter_code
_entity_poly.pdbx_strand_id
1 'polypeptide(L)'
;MRKGPAVGAIFIILLPIFASACSSEPREYDFAVSVAGGPEGWPVWVEEVIVDQSWRVPAGGIEHGFDQHPPMGGVAVLGPKPAPGEIYARWFSHRTEKFYDVALSLPEDLDDKLRKWYRDYPLEDYSHTLIVGFSGKGEALAWWKAFCSTCNYDRSHDFSTPLVENVKGEVVEGDPGRYNVRTGEHVERGTIPPPPMWLIRQSDGDAGN
;
A
#
# COMPACT_ATOMS: atom_id res chain seq x y z
N MET A 1 -10.59 -83.05 -34.63
CA MET A 1 -9.57 -82.36 -33.88
C MET A 1 -9.46 -80.92 -34.47
N ARG A 2 -10.03 -79.90 -33.85
CA ARG A 2 -9.93 -78.48 -34.27
C ARG A 2 -9.17 -77.76 -33.19
N LYS A 3 -8.02 -77.18 -33.49
CA LYS A 3 -7.25 -76.29 -32.61
C LYS A 3 -7.79 -74.90 -32.77
N GLY A 4 -8.24 -74.27 -31.65
CA GLY A 4 -8.64 -72.85 -31.59
C GLY A 4 -7.41 -71.95 -31.41
N PRO A 5 -7.44 -70.71 -31.89
CA PRO A 5 -6.36 -69.72 -31.70
C PRO A 5 -6.37 -69.11 -30.33
N ALA A 6 -5.17 -68.99 -29.76
CA ALA A 6 -4.93 -68.27 -28.52
C ALA A 6 -4.97 -66.75 -28.79
N VAL A 7 -5.85 -66.05 -28.08
CA VAL A 7 -5.93 -64.54 -28.07
C VAL A 7 -4.97 -64.06 -26.99
N GLY A 8 -3.84 -63.48 -27.42
CA GLY A 8 -2.93 -62.78 -26.52
C GLY A 8 -3.48 -61.41 -26.10
N ALA A 9 -3.74 -61.25 -24.83
CA ALA A 9 -4.11 -59.94 -24.26
C ALA A 9 -2.86 -59.06 -24.09
N ILE A 10 -2.80 -57.96 -24.84
CA ILE A 10 -1.77 -56.91 -24.67
C ILE A 10 -2.21 -56.01 -23.52
N PHE A 11 -1.52 -56.10 -22.39
CA PHE A 11 -1.67 -55.16 -21.28
C PHE A 11 -0.87 -53.90 -21.58
N ILE A 12 -1.54 -52.80 -21.96
CA ILE A 12 -0.94 -51.48 -22.07
C ILE A 12 -0.87 -50.87 -20.67
N ILE A 13 0.30 -50.86 -20.07
CA ILE A 13 0.56 -50.18 -18.81
C ILE A 13 0.70 -48.68 -19.12
N LEU A 14 -0.36 -47.89 -18.85
CA LEU A 14 -0.31 -46.44 -18.83
C LEU A 14 0.41 -46.01 -17.56
N LEU A 15 1.70 -45.65 -17.68
CA LEU A 15 2.43 -44.93 -16.61
C LEU A 15 1.89 -43.50 -16.51
N PRO A 16 1.38 -43.08 -15.35
CA PRO A 16 1.06 -41.65 -15.13
C PRO A 16 2.38 -40.89 -15.07
N ILE A 17 2.58 -39.98 -16.03
CA ILE A 17 3.64 -38.98 -15.97
C ILE A 17 3.19 -37.93 -14.91
N PHE A 18 3.69 -38.09 -13.69
CA PHE A 18 3.61 -37.03 -12.70
C PHE A 18 4.56 -35.91 -13.16
N ALA A 19 4.01 -34.91 -13.87
CA ALA A 19 4.68 -33.63 -14.05
C ALA A 19 4.82 -32.99 -12.67
N SER A 20 5.96 -33.19 -12.02
CA SER A 20 6.33 -32.39 -10.83
C SER A 20 6.48 -30.96 -11.31
N ALA A 21 5.42 -30.17 -11.14
CA ALA A 21 5.53 -28.74 -11.21
C ALA A 21 6.45 -28.31 -10.05
N CYS A 22 7.73 -28.03 -10.36
CA CYS A 22 8.61 -27.32 -9.44
C CYS A 22 8.02 -25.91 -9.26
N SER A 23 7.13 -25.74 -8.29
CA SER A 23 6.82 -24.42 -7.77
C SER A 23 8.05 -23.98 -6.99
N SER A 24 8.92 -23.18 -7.61
CA SER A 24 9.94 -22.46 -6.86
C SER A 24 9.21 -21.57 -5.86
N GLU A 25 9.56 -21.67 -4.58
CA GLU A 25 9.04 -20.74 -3.58
C GLU A 25 9.31 -19.30 -4.05
N PRO A 26 8.34 -18.38 -3.87
CA PRO A 26 8.53 -17.00 -4.25
C PRO A 26 9.72 -16.42 -3.47
N ARG A 27 10.55 -15.63 -4.16
CA ARG A 27 11.68 -14.96 -3.53
C ARG A 27 11.19 -13.97 -2.51
N GLU A 28 11.83 -13.94 -1.34
CA GLU A 28 11.56 -12.94 -0.31
C GLU A 28 12.57 -11.81 -0.34
N TYR A 29 12.10 -10.62 0.05
CA TYR A 29 12.84 -9.37 0.15
C TYR A 29 12.69 -8.79 1.56
N ASP A 30 13.75 -8.28 2.13
CA ASP A 30 13.71 -7.62 3.44
C ASP A 30 13.45 -6.13 3.25
N PHE A 31 12.24 -5.70 3.53
CA PHE A 31 11.82 -4.31 3.45
C PHE A 31 10.87 -3.93 4.57
N ALA A 32 10.85 -2.65 4.87
CA ALA A 32 9.85 -2.05 5.75
C ALA A 32 8.67 -1.48 4.94
N VAL A 33 7.54 -1.28 5.60
CA VAL A 33 6.42 -0.54 5.04
C VAL A 33 6.25 0.76 5.81
N SER A 34 6.18 1.89 5.10
CA SER A 34 5.91 3.21 5.66
C SER A 34 4.50 3.65 5.27
N VAL A 35 3.75 4.10 6.28
CA VAL A 35 2.45 4.74 6.07
C VAL A 35 2.65 6.24 6.22
N ALA A 36 2.34 7.01 5.18
CA ALA A 36 2.72 8.40 5.05
C ALA A 36 1.55 9.29 4.59
N GLY A 37 1.71 10.61 4.72
CA GLY A 37 0.87 11.56 4.02
C GLY A 37 1.04 11.41 2.52
N GLY A 38 -0.05 11.63 1.80
CA GLY A 38 -0.04 11.66 0.35
C GLY A 38 0.19 13.07 -0.20
N PRO A 39 -0.04 13.25 -1.51
CA PRO A 39 0.03 14.56 -2.13
C PRO A 39 -0.84 15.57 -1.36
N GLU A 40 -0.37 16.79 -1.19
CA GLU A 40 -1.06 17.92 -0.58
C GLU A 40 -1.18 17.99 0.95
N GLY A 41 -0.47 17.15 1.68
CA GLY A 41 -0.09 17.47 3.04
C GLY A 41 -1.17 17.60 4.12
N TRP A 42 -2.38 17.09 3.96
CA TRP A 42 -3.44 17.27 4.93
C TRP A 42 -3.65 16.07 5.83
N PRO A 43 -3.97 16.27 7.12
CA PRO A 43 -4.05 15.19 8.08
C PRO A 43 -5.12 14.16 7.71
N VAL A 44 -4.77 12.90 7.90
CA VAL A 44 -5.64 11.75 7.69
C VAL A 44 -5.52 10.78 8.86
N TRP A 45 -6.53 9.97 9.07
CA TRP A 45 -6.47 8.82 9.97
C TRP A 45 -6.57 7.55 9.15
N VAL A 46 -5.49 6.80 9.08
CA VAL A 46 -5.47 5.52 8.38
C VAL A 46 -5.98 4.42 9.31
N GLU A 47 -7.15 3.85 8.96
CA GLU A 47 -7.78 2.79 9.75
C GLU A 47 -7.14 1.44 9.46
N GLU A 48 -6.80 1.20 8.21
CA GLU A 48 -6.29 -0.09 7.76
C GLU A 48 -5.37 0.04 6.54
N VAL A 49 -4.30 -0.74 6.54
CA VAL A 49 -3.46 -1.04 5.38
C VAL A 49 -3.18 -2.53 5.38
N ILE A 50 -3.54 -3.20 4.29
CA ILE A 50 -3.31 -4.64 4.10
C ILE A 50 -2.58 -4.82 2.78
N VAL A 51 -1.48 -5.55 2.81
CA VAL A 51 -0.71 -5.92 1.62
C VAL A 51 -0.99 -7.39 1.29
N ASP A 52 -1.30 -7.68 0.03
CA ASP A 52 -1.61 -9.01 -0.49
C ASP A 52 -2.65 -9.78 0.34
N GLN A 53 -3.65 -9.07 0.86
CA GLN A 53 -4.74 -9.60 1.70
C GLN A 53 -4.27 -10.37 2.96
N SER A 54 -2.99 -10.33 3.28
CA SER A 54 -2.40 -11.13 4.35
C SER A 54 -1.57 -10.35 5.36
N TRP A 55 -0.92 -9.25 4.97
CA TRP A 55 -0.04 -8.51 5.87
C TRP A 55 -0.71 -7.22 6.32
N ARG A 56 -1.12 -7.21 7.58
CA ARG A 56 -1.62 -5.99 8.20
C ARG A 56 -0.46 -5.10 8.60
N VAL A 57 -0.45 -3.88 8.10
CA VAL A 57 0.52 -2.86 8.46
C VAL A 57 -0.06 -2.01 9.59
N PRO A 58 0.68 -1.79 10.69
CA PRO A 58 0.25 -0.84 11.71
C PRO A 58 0.02 0.55 11.09
N ALA A 59 -1.15 1.10 11.34
CA ALA A 59 -1.59 2.38 10.80
C ALA A 59 -2.15 3.26 11.93
N GLY A 60 -2.53 4.48 11.62
CA GLY A 60 -3.07 5.43 12.60
C GLY A 60 -3.12 6.85 12.07
N GLY A 61 -3.12 7.83 12.96
CA GLY A 61 -3.13 9.24 12.60
C GLY A 61 -1.83 9.65 11.91
N ILE A 62 -1.96 10.28 10.76
CA ILE A 62 -0.89 10.99 10.09
C ILE A 62 -1.23 12.46 10.18
N GLU A 63 -0.50 13.18 11.02
CA GLU A 63 -0.82 14.57 11.35
C GLU A 63 -0.43 15.55 10.25
N HIS A 64 0.56 15.17 9.45
CA HIS A 64 1.04 15.99 8.35
C HIS A 64 1.16 15.13 7.11
N GLY A 65 0.45 15.50 6.07
CA GLY A 65 0.82 15.05 4.75
C GLY A 65 2.04 15.84 4.27
N PHE A 66 2.77 15.30 3.32
CA PHE A 66 3.99 15.91 2.81
C PHE A 66 3.81 16.29 1.35
N ASP A 67 4.15 17.53 1.00
CA ASP A 67 4.19 18.00 -0.39
C ASP A 67 5.37 17.42 -1.18
N GLN A 68 6.27 16.70 -0.50
CA GLN A 68 7.47 16.13 -1.09
C GLN A 68 7.26 14.70 -1.58
N HIS A 69 7.98 14.31 -2.61
CA HIS A 69 8.05 12.95 -3.13
C HIS A 69 9.45 12.35 -2.96
N PRO A 70 9.57 11.11 -2.44
CA PRO A 70 8.50 10.33 -1.82
C PRO A 70 8.04 10.95 -0.51
N PRO A 71 6.76 10.75 -0.13
CA PRO A 71 6.29 11.16 1.18
C PRO A 71 7.03 10.37 2.28
N MET A 72 7.06 10.92 3.48
CA MET A 72 7.70 10.28 4.64
C MET A 72 6.68 10.08 5.77
N GLY A 73 6.78 8.97 6.48
CA GLY A 73 5.87 8.64 7.58
C GLY A 73 6.42 7.61 8.53
N GLY A 74 5.56 7.08 9.38
CA GLY A 74 5.90 6.01 10.31
C GLY A 74 6.29 4.73 9.57
N VAL A 75 7.28 4.00 10.08
CA VAL A 75 7.82 2.80 9.45
C VAL A 75 7.51 1.57 10.32
N ALA A 76 6.99 0.52 9.70
CA ALA A 76 6.81 -0.80 10.31
C ALA A 76 7.70 -1.82 9.61
N VAL A 77 8.47 -2.56 10.40
CA VAL A 77 9.30 -3.67 9.90
C VAL A 77 8.50 -4.96 10.03
N LEU A 78 8.27 -5.64 8.91
CA LEU A 78 7.47 -6.87 8.85
C LEU A 78 8.32 -8.13 8.64
N GLY A 79 9.64 -7.98 8.46
CA GLY A 79 10.55 -9.04 8.05
C GLY A 79 10.44 -9.38 6.55
N PRO A 80 11.23 -10.37 6.07
CA PRO A 80 11.24 -10.74 4.66
C PRO A 80 9.86 -11.16 4.15
N LYS A 81 9.51 -10.70 2.94
CA LYS A 81 8.24 -10.96 2.27
C LYS A 81 8.45 -11.09 0.76
N PRO A 82 7.58 -11.82 0.05
CA PRO A 82 7.54 -11.77 -1.40
C PRO A 82 7.35 -10.34 -1.93
N ALA A 83 7.64 -10.13 -3.21
CA ALA A 83 7.29 -8.89 -3.89
C ALA A 83 5.78 -8.65 -3.76
N PRO A 84 5.33 -7.48 -3.24
CA PRO A 84 3.91 -7.22 -3.06
C PRO A 84 3.23 -6.96 -4.40
N GLY A 85 1.99 -7.46 -4.56
CA GLY A 85 1.18 -7.28 -5.76
C GLY A 85 0.04 -6.28 -5.60
N GLU A 86 -0.52 -6.16 -4.40
CA GLU A 86 -1.68 -5.33 -4.12
C GLU A 86 -1.63 -4.72 -2.73
N ILE A 87 -2.12 -3.49 -2.59
CA ILE A 87 -2.31 -2.83 -1.30
C ILE A 87 -3.76 -2.38 -1.20
N TYR A 88 -4.49 -2.91 -0.21
CA TYR A 88 -5.76 -2.37 0.21
C TYR A 88 -5.54 -1.39 1.36
N ALA A 89 -6.26 -0.26 1.34
CA ALA A 89 -6.24 0.68 2.45
C ALA A 89 -7.59 1.36 2.65
N ARG A 90 -7.85 1.71 3.92
CA ARG A 90 -8.98 2.52 4.35
C ARG A 90 -8.50 3.66 5.24
N TRP A 91 -8.97 4.87 4.96
CA TRP A 91 -8.61 6.05 5.76
C TRP A 91 -9.76 7.06 5.86
N PHE A 92 -9.73 7.83 6.94
CA PHE A 92 -10.56 8.99 7.15
C PHE A 92 -9.76 10.26 6.83
N SER A 93 -10.35 11.17 6.09
CA SER A 93 -9.78 12.50 5.85
C SER A 93 -10.43 13.53 6.75
N HIS A 94 -9.64 14.17 7.60
CA HIS A 94 -10.11 15.27 8.44
C HIS A 94 -10.54 16.50 7.63
N ARG A 95 -10.05 16.63 6.39
CA ARG A 95 -10.40 17.72 5.48
C ARG A 95 -11.79 17.62 4.90
N THR A 96 -12.16 16.42 4.47
CA THR A 96 -13.42 16.17 3.75
C THR A 96 -14.47 15.53 4.65
N GLU A 97 -14.06 15.12 5.86
CA GLU A 97 -14.87 14.34 6.83
C GLU A 97 -15.46 13.08 6.19
N LYS A 98 -14.71 12.47 5.26
CA LYS A 98 -15.11 11.27 4.53
C LYS A 98 -14.13 10.14 4.75
N PHE A 99 -14.67 8.92 4.63
CA PHE A 99 -13.88 7.70 4.54
C PHE A 99 -13.64 7.35 3.08
N TYR A 100 -12.46 6.80 2.84
CA TYR A 100 -12.04 6.35 1.52
C TYR A 100 -11.46 4.96 1.63
N ASP A 101 -11.79 4.10 0.65
CA ASP A 101 -11.16 2.81 0.42
C ASP A 101 -10.42 2.84 -0.92
N VAL A 102 -9.31 2.13 -1.02
CA VAL A 102 -8.55 1.98 -2.26
C VAL A 102 -7.92 0.60 -2.33
N ALA A 103 -7.87 0.05 -3.54
CA ALA A 103 -6.99 -1.06 -3.90
C ALA A 103 -5.95 -0.52 -4.89
N LEU A 104 -4.67 -0.56 -4.52
CA LEU A 104 -3.56 -0.17 -5.38
C LEU A 104 -2.94 -1.43 -5.96
N SER A 105 -3.11 -1.66 -7.26
CA SER A 105 -2.38 -2.71 -7.97
C SER A 105 -0.95 -2.25 -8.21
N LEU A 106 0.02 -2.98 -7.69
CA LEU A 106 1.44 -2.71 -7.92
C LEU A 106 1.88 -3.25 -9.28
N PRO A 107 3.01 -2.77 -9.85
CA PRO A 107 3.47 -3.22 -11.16
C PRO A 107 3.70 -4.75 -11.21
N GLU A 108 3.21 -5.41 -12.25
CA GLU A 108 3.38 -6.86 -12.44
C GLU A 108 4.87 -7.27 -12.52
N ASP A 109 5.74 -6.39 -12.99
CA ASP A 109 7.18 -6.58 -13.08
C ASP A 109 7.95 -6.17 -11.80
N LEU A 110 7.25 -5.96 -10.67
CA LEU A 110 7.87 -5.48 -9.44
C LEU A 110 8.93 -6.45 -8.89
N ASP A 111 8.73 -7.77 -8.99
CA ASP A 111 9.74 -8.75 -8.58
C ASP A 111 11.04 -8.60 -9.37
N ASP A 112 10.97 -8.39 -10.68
CA ASP A 112 12.15 -8.14 -11.53
C ASP A 112 12.84 -6.82 -11.16
N LYS A 113 12.07 -5.77 -10.88
CA LYS A 113 12.56 -4.48 -10.40
C LYS A 113 13.27 -4.61 -9.05
N LEU A 114 12.66 -5.33 -8.10
CA LEU A 114 13.26 -5.58 -6.79
C LEU A 114 14.58 -6.34 -6.91
N ARG A 115 14.63 -7.40 -7.74
CA ARG A 115 15.90 -8.11 -8.01
C ARG A 115 17.00 -7.18 -8.50
N LYS A 116 16.67 -6.20 -9.35
CA LYS A 116 17.62 -5.19 -9.82
C LYS A 116 18.00 -4.23 -8.70
N TRP A 117 17.03 -3.67 -7.98
CA TRP A 117 17.28 -2.67 -6.96
C TRP A 117 18.09 -3.21 -5.78
N TYR A 118 17.85 -4.48 -5.35
CA TYR A 118 18.67 -5.11 -4.30
C TYR A 118 20.10 -5.44 -4.72
N ARG A 119 20.38 -5.52 -6.03
CA ARG A 119 21.77 -5.57 -6.52
C ARG A 119 22.42 -4.20 -6.55
N ASP A 120 21.68 -3.19 -6.99
CA ASP A 120 22.19 -1.82 -7.17
C ASP A 120 22.26 -1.08 -5.81
N TYR A 121 21.40 -1.46 -4.85
CA TYR A 121 21.28 -0.90 -3.50
C TYR A 121 21.25 -2.03 -2.48
N PRO A 122 22.40 -2.69 -2.17
CA PRO A 122 22.45 -3.89 -1.33
C PRO A 122 22.12 -3.57 0.14
N LEU A 123 21.59 -4.56 0.87
CA LEU A 123 21.13 -4.43 2.25
C LEU A 123 22.24 -4.05 3.25
N GLU A 124 23.51 -4.30 2.89
CA GLU A 124 24.66 -3.91 3.71
C GLU A 124 24.75 -2.40 3.88
N ASP A 125 24.34 -1.63 2.86
CA ASP A 125 24.41 -0.17 2.85
C ASP A 125 23.06 0.51 2.80
N TYR A 126 21.99 -0.19 2.40
CA TYR A 126 20.68 0.41 2.14
C TYR A 126 19.55 -0.29 2.91
N SER A 127 18.62 0.52 3.39
CA SER A 127 17.32 0.05 3.91
C SER A 127 16.23 0.28 2.87
N HIS A 128 15.49 -0.77 2.53
CA HIS A 128 14.41 -0.70 1.57
C HIS A 128 13.07 -0.46 2.24
N THR A 129 12.22 0.37 1.62
CA THR A 129 10.91 0.72 2.16
C THR A 129 9.87 0.83 1.04
N LEU A 130 8.76 0.13 1.20
CA LEU A 130 7.52 0.38 0.47
C LEU A 130 6.78 1.50 1.19
N ILE A 131 6.51 2.61 0.51
CA ILE A 131 5.81 3.76 1.08
C ILE A 131 4.40 3.80 0.50
N VAL A 132 3.40 3.87 1.38
CA VAL A 132 2.00 4.06 1.01
C VAL A 132 1.56 5.41 1.57
N GLY A 133 1.12 6.31 0.71
CA GLY A 133 0.74 7.67 1.08
C GLY A 133 -0.73 7.97 0.83
N PHE A 134 -1.33 8.79 1.70
CA PHE A 134 -2.74 9.15 1.67
C PHE A 134 -2.94 10.65 1.75
N SER A 135 -3.76 11.21 0.86
CA SER A 135 -4.09 12.63 0.89
C SER A 135 -5.42 12.90 1.58
N GLY A 136 -5.55 14.12 2.11
CA GLY A 136 -6.82 14.64 2.62
C GLY A 136 -7.90 14.82 1.54
N LYS A 137 -7.56 14.76 0.27
CA LYS A 137 -8.51 14.81 -0.86
C LYS A 137 -9.03 13.44 -1.29
N GLY A 138 -8.58 12.36 -0.65
CA GLY A 138 -9.00 11.01 -0.97
C GLY A 138 -8.17 10.37 -2.09
N GLU A 139 -6.92 10.75 -2.22
CA GLU A 139 -5.98 10.13 -3.16
C GLU A 139 -4.94 9.29 -2.41
N ALA A 140 -4.47 8.24 -3.04
CA ALA A 140 -3.42 7.38 -2.51
C ALA A 140 -2.32 7.13 -3.56
N LEU A 141 -1.14 6.80 -3.08
CA LEU A 141 0.03 6.50 -3.90
C LEU A 141 0.87 5.39 -3.25
N ALA A 142 1.76 4.79 -4.05
CA ALA A 142 2.78 3.88 -3.54
C ALA A 142 4.14 4.21 -4.17
N TRP A 143 5.19 4.18 -3.35
CA TRP A 143 6.57 4.44 -3.76
C TRP A 143 7.49 3.36 -3.21
N TRP A 144 8.59 3.11 -3.91
CA TRP A 144 9.71 2.37 -3.39
C TRP A 144 10.87 3.29 -3.08
N LYS A 145 11.53 3.06 -1.95
CA LYS A 145 12.71 3.82 -1.55
C LYS A 145 13.81 2.88 -1.06
N ALA A 146 15.05 3.12 -1.49
CA ALA A 146 16.24 2.61 -0.86
C ALA A 146 17.00 3.80 -0.21
N PHE A 147 17.11 3.77 1.10
CA PHE A 147 17.77 4.79 1.91
C PHE A 147 19.19 4.33 2.25
N CYS A 148 20.21 5.14 1.93
CA CYS A 148 21.57 4.84 2.32
C CYS A 148 21.79 5.02 3.82
N SER A 149 22.00 3.92 4.54
CA SER A 149 22.23 3.92 5.99
C SER A 149 23.67 4.24 6.37
N THR A 150 24.62 4.04 5.46
CA THR A 150 26.07 4.23 5.69
C THR A 150 26.59 5.55 5.14
N CYS A 151 25.78 6.35 4.43
CA CYS A 151 26.20 7.57 3.73
C CYS A 151 26.22 8.85 4.60
N ASN A 152 26.32 8.75 5.93
CA ASN A 152 26.38 9.90 6.84
C ASN A 152 25.28 10.96 6.60
N TYR A 153 24.04 10.51 6.36
CA TYR A 153 22.87 11.35 6.06
C TYR A 153 22.94 12.10 4.73
N ASP A 154 23.88 11.81 3.85
CA ASP A 154 23.89 12.34 2.48
C ASP A 154 22.79 11.65 1.65
N ARG A 155 21.70 12.39 1.44
CA ARG A 155 20.51 11.92 0.71
C ARG A 155 20.72 11.81 -0.80
N SER A 156 21.83 12.29 -1.34
CA SER A 156 22.16 12.20 -2.77
C SER A 156 22.36 10.76 -3.24
N HIS A 157 22.62 9.85 -2.30
CA HIS A 157 22.76 8.42 -2.54
C HIS A 157 21.45 7.64 -2.41
N ASP A 158 20.37 8.27 -1.92
CA ASP A 158 19.07 7.63 -1.82
C ASP A 158 18.48 7.37 -3.22
N PHE A 159 17.85 6.24 -3.37
CA PHE A 159 17.03 5.92 -4.54
C PHE A 159 15.56 5.96 -4.15
N SER A 160 14.73 6.53 -5.01
CA SER A 160 13.27 6.43 -4.87
C SER A 160 12.58 6.45 -6.23
N THR A 161 11.46 5.75 -6.33
CA THR A 161 10.68 5.69 -7.57
C THR A 161 9.20 5.48 -7.25
N PRO A 162 8.27 6.11 -7.99
CA PRO A 162 6.86 5.80 -7.88
C PRO A 162 6.59 4.38 -8.39
N LEU A 163 5.69 3.68 -7.69
CA LEU A 163 5.09 2.42 -8.13
C LEU A 163 3.68 2.67 -8.66
N VAL A 164 2.91 3.49 -7.92
CA VAL A 164 1.56 3.92 -8.26
C VAL A 164 1.42 5.38 -7.87
N GLU A 165 0.89 6.21 -8.74
CA GLU A 165 0.69 7.64 -8.51
C GLU A 165 -0.80 8.00 -8.50
N ASN A 166 -1.20 8.78 -7.49
CA ASN A 166 -2.46 9.52 -7.40
C ASN A 166 -3.73 8.76 -7.80
N VAL A 167 -3.91 7.56 -7.24
CA VAL A 167 -5.15 6.80 -7.41
C VAL A 167 -6.21 7.37 -6.47
N LYS A 168 -7.39 7.69 -7.00
CA LYS A 168 -8.50 8.17 -6.19
C LYS A 168 -9.19 7.01 -5.50
N GLY A 169 -9.33 7.11 -4.17
CA GLY A 169 -10.12 6.19 -3.38
C GLY A 169 -11.62 6.39 -3.58
N GLU A 170 -12.38 5.34 -3.41
CA GLU A 170 -13.83 5.37 -3.37
C GLU A 170 -14.31 5.90 -2.01
N VAL A 171 -15.32 6.77 -2.04
CA VAL A 171 -15.97 7.24 -0.82
C VAL A 171 -16.84 6.10 -0.27
N VAL A 172 -16.60 5.74 0.99
CA VAL A 172 -17.31 4.66 1.66
C VAL A 172 -18.01 5.15 2.92
N GLU A 173 -18.96 4.36 3.41
CA GLU A 173 -19.66 4.67 4.66
C GLU A 173 -18.73 4.56 5.87
N GLY A 174 -18.96 5.43 6.86
CA GLY A 174 -18.24 5.47 8.13
C GLY A 174 -18.85 6.50 9.07
N ASP A 175 -18.43 6.48 10.32
CA ASP A 175 -18.89 7.44 11.33
C ASP A 175 -17.82 8.55 11.56
N PRO A 176 -17.96 9.73 10.94
CA PRO A 176 -17.05 10.86 11.15
C PRO A 176 -17.02 11.33 12.60
N GLY A 177 -18.11 11.10 13.36
CA GLY A 177 -18.23 11.50 14.77
C GLY A 177 -17.11 10.94 15.64
N ARG A 178 -16.54 9.78 15.27
CA ARG A 178 -15.38 9.18 15.95
C ARG A 178 -14.14 10.07 15.93
N TYR A 179 -14.04 11.00 14.98
CA TYR A 179 -12.86 11.83 14.74
C TYR A 179 -13.11 13.32 15.01
N ASN A 180 -14.31 13.71 15.45
CA ASN A 180 -14.70 15.13 15.64
C ASN A 180 -13.72 15.90 16.52
N VAL A 181 -13.27 15.32 17.65
CA VAL A 181 -12.33 15.97 18.56
C VAL A 181 -11.01 16.27 17.84
N ARG A 182 -10.45 15.28 17.14
CA ARG A 182 -9.19 15.45 16.40
C ARG A 182 -9.33 16.40 15.21
N THR A 183 -10.46 16.33 14.51
CA THR A 183 -10.76 17.27 13.42
C THR A 183 -10.81 18.71 13.94
N GLY A 184 -11.47 18.94 15.10
CA GLY A 184 -11.48 20.23 15.78
C GLY A 184 -10.06 20.71 16.15
N GLU A 185 -9.23 19.86 16.72
CA GLU A 185 -7.83 20.17 17.04
C GLU A 185 -7.01 20.55 15.80
N HIS A 186 -7.23 19.88 14.66
CA HIS A 186 -6.56 20.20 13.40
C HIS A 186 -7.02 21.57 12.85
N VAL A 187 -8.31 21.89 12.97
CA VAL A 187 -8.84 23.20 12.58
C VAL A 187 -8.24 24.30 13.48
N GLU A 188 -8.25 24.11 14.80
CA GLU A 188 -7.68 25.07 15.77
C GLU A 188 -6.19 25.32 15.55
N ARG A 189 -5.43 24.28 15.19
CA ARG A 189 -4.00 24.38 14.85
C ARG A 189 -3.74 24.97 13.46
N GLY A 190 -4.78 25.18 12.65
CA GLY A 190 -4.68 25.67 11.28
C GLY A 190 -4.08 24.69 10.29
N THR A 191 -4.03 23.40 10.64
CA THR A 191 -3.56 22.32 9.72
C THR A 191 -4.64 21.92 8.72
N ILE A 192 -5.89 22.26 9.00
CA ILE A 192 -7.01 22.20 8.05
C ILE A 192 -7.60 23.62 7.98
N PRO A 193 -7.71 24.24 6.81
CA PRO A 193 -8.37 25.53 6.71
C PRO A 193 -9.85 25.38 7.12
N PRO A 194 -10.39 26.39 7.81
CA PRO A 194 -11.79 26.39 8.18
C PRO A 194 -12.66 26.30 6.94
N PRO A 195 -13.85 25.69 7.04
CA PRO A 195 -14.77 25.62 5.91
C PRO A 195 -15.07 27.04 5.37
N PRO A 196 -15.18 27.21 4.05
CA PRO A 196 -15.45 28.52 3.46
C PRO A 196 -16.73 29.11 4.08
N MET A 197 -16.71 30.42 4.40
CA MET A 197 -17.80 31.13 5.06
C MET A 197 -19.17 30.97 4.39
N TRP A 198 -19.21 30.66 3.10
CA TRP A 198 -20.48 30.44 2.38
C TRP A 198 -21.14 29.09 2.74
N LEU A 199 -20.36 28.06 3.14
CA LEU A 199 -20.90 26.79 3.65
C LEU A 199 -21.51 26.95 5.06
N ILE A 200 -20.92 27.80 5.89
CA ILE A 200 -21.42 28.07 7.25
C ILE A 200 -22.80 28.74 7.21
N ARG A 201 -23.04 29.67 6.26
CA ARG A 201 -24.32 30.36 6.11
C ARG A 201 -25.46 29.46 5.61
N GLN A 202 -25.17 28.33 4.96
CA GLN A 202 -26.21 27.40 4.56
C GLN A 202 -26.69 26.50 5.70
N SER A 203 -25.80 26.16 6.66
CA SER A 203 -26.18 25.35 7.82
C SER A 203 -27.05 26.13 8.82
N ASP A 204 -26.88 27.46 8.93
CA ASP A 204 -27.66 28.30 9.81
C ASP A 204 -29.04 28.67 9.22
N GLY A 205 -29.22 28.49 7.91
CA GLY A 205 -30.48 28.78 7.21
C GLY A 205 -31.51 27.65 7.24
N ASP A 206 -31.09 26.41 7.43
CA ASP A 206 -31.94 25.20 7.46
C ASP A 206 -32.46 24.88 8.88
N ALA A 207 -31.98 25.54 9.92
CA ALA A 207 -32.43 25.37 11.31
C ALA A 207 -33.63 26.22 11.70
N GLY A 208 -34.24 26.94 10.76
CA GLY A 208 -35.28 27.93 10.99
C GLY A 208 -36.58 27.80 10.19
N ASN A 209 -37.00 26.57 9.81
CA ASN A 209 -38.34 26.36 9.24
C ASN A 209 -39.02 25.12 9.83
#